data_f0d9cba269a975269d00519c9aca0076
#
_entry.id   f0d9cba269a975269d00519c9aca0076
#
_cell.length_a   1.000
_cell.length_b   1.000
_cell.length_c   1.000
_cell.angle_alpha   90.00
_cell.angle_beta   90.00
_cell.angle_gamma   90.00
#
_symmetry.space_group_name_H-M   'P 1'
#
loop_
_entity.id
_entity.type
_entity.pdbx_description
1 polymer ?
#
loop_
_entity_poly.entity_id
_entity_poly.type
_entity_poly.pdbx_seq_one_letter_code
_entity_poly.pdbx_strand_id
1 'polypeptide(L)'
;MELRSEQKDFVDYAADMIKEGKYFICEMPTAFGKSFSALMLAKKLIDEKTVQRVIIATSNNSLAKSIFLEAKAVKDMPDYVLGIGKSNYLDLNKLALFLDSDIGSEILPLNKEIIEAALKKLTIDFPDILIEDFLNELDMVDTNKREYIASNLALEKSNSESFKEYPIQITNYAFLLYKFMFDEKYEEPEDTAYIFDEVQELPNMAELTLNSSFSLYGYYLQLKTIVKIIRDNPSAPKTLVKLLDEEVEHTKTINEIMQDEKIAGKTLMSNELVARKATAVLNKLFNQEKSKALIAKLNKFYKKDPFFQLGIFLNKFNDVKSTLRSKDLYVSFSQERGFISFHTYDMDIKLKLADRFWSKIDSFVGITATALLTQDDFELEIYKRAGINLSDIKLVDRVIKGRKSKVWPIISFKGILRPEQATYSITDKAFIEDDEKRFEYFADEILRGYDGKNTMILVGGFDEVKLLAQKLESIKDKLILAEQGRSVQNVIENFKKSGGILIATRNYATGINLKGETLERLFITKLPYPVYQTKKWAILKEKNDRFFWFEYTNEMVITFRQAIGRLIRSPEDTGKIFLLDGKFNSLPEVTKKRLICFLEKVAVKE
;
A
#
# COMPACT_ATOMS: atom_id res chain seq x y z
N MET A 1 -4.57 12.15 -27.17
CA MET A 1 -4.39 13.22 -26.13
C MET A 1 -3.09 13.95 -26.43
N GLU A 2 -3.08 15.27 -26.35
CA GLU A 2 -1.88 16.09 -26.51
C GLU A 2 -1.40 16.58 -25.15
N LEU A 3 -0.08 16.77 -25.03
CA LEU A 3 0.52 17.35 -23.82
C LEU A 3 0.17 18.84 -23.72
N ARG A 4 -0.22 19.28 -22.53
CA ARG A 4 -0.28 20.71 -22.19
C ARG A 4 1.15 21.26 -22.11
N SER A 5 1.29 22.61 -22.17
CA SER A 5 2.63 23.25 -22.17
C SER A 5 3.46 22.83 -20.96
N GLU A 6 2.87 22.82 -19.75
CA GLU A 6 3.56 22.46 -18.51
C GLU A 6 4.01 20.98 -18.48
N GLN A 7 3.19 20.10 -19.08
CA GLN A 7 3.52 18.69 -19.21
C GLN A 7 4.64 18.48 -20.23
N LYS A 8 4.64 19.25 -21.32
CA LYS A 8 5.69 19.23 -22.32
C LYS A 8 7.02 19.69 -21.72
N ASP A 9 7.02 20.80 -20.98
CA ASP A 9 8.20 21.31 -20.28
C ASP A 9 8.80 20.25 -19.35
N PHE A 10 7.95 19.54 -18.61
CA PHE A 10 8.40 18.41 -17.78
C PHE A 10 9.01 17.28 -18.61
N VAL A 11 8.31 16.82 -19.66
CA VAL A 11 8.77 15.69 -20.47
C VAL A 11 10.11 16.02 -21.15
N ASP A 12 10.25 17.23 -21.68
CA ASP A 12 11.49 17.67 -22.34
C ASP A 12 12.64 17.75 -21.31
N TYR A 13 12.41 18.42 -20.18
CA TYR A 13 13.41 18.54 -19.12
C TYR A 13 13.84 17.18 -18.55
N ALA A 14 12.87 16.30 -18.28
CA ALA A 14 13.15 14.98 -17.73
C ALA A 14 13.92 14.09 -18.71
N ALA A 15 13.61 14.16 -20.00
CA ALA A 15 14.34 13.43 -21.03
C ALA A 15 15.79 13.88 -21.11
N ASP A 16 16.05 15.19 -21.06
CA ASP A 16 17.42 15.74 -21.07
C ASP A 16 18.21 15.29 -19.84
N MET A 17 17.59 15.31 -18.65
CA MET A 17 18.23 14.86 -17.41
C MET A 17 18.59 13.37 -17.45
N ILE A 18 17.71 12.52 -17.97
CA ILE A 18 17.99 11.08 -18.14
C ILE A 18 19.10 10.85 -19.14
N LYS A 19 19.10 11.57 -20.28
CA LYS A 19 20.15 11.50 -21.31
C LYS A 19 21.53 11.86 -20.76
N GLU A 20 21.59 12.75 -19.78
CA GLU A 20 22.83 13.12 -19.09
C GLU A 20 23.21 12.14 -17.96
N GLY A 21 22.49 11.04 -17.79
CA GLY A 21 22.71 10.07 -16.70
C GLY A 21 22.43 10.65 -15.31
N LYS A 22 21.50 11.61 -15.24
CA LYS A 22 21.11 12.27 -14.00
C LYS A 22 19.79 11.73 -13.47
N TYR A 23 19.48 12.11 -12.26
CA TYR A 23 18.23 11.80 -11.59
C TYR A 23 17.74 13.00 -10.78
N PHE A 24 16.42 13.07 -10.61
CA PHE A 24 15.79 14.11 -9.84
C PHE A 24 14.41 13.69 -9.34
N ILE A 25 13.90 14.44 -8.37
CA ILE A 25 12.53 14.33 -7.90
C ILE A 25 11.76 15.54 -8.41
N CYS A 26 10.60 15.27 -8.97
CA CYS A 26 9.69 16.28 -9.49
C CYS A 26 8.50 16.45 -8.56
N GLU A 27 8.31 17.64 -8.02
CA GLU A 27 7.06 18.02 -7.38
C GLU A 27 6.10 18.53 -8.44
N MET A 28 5.06 17.74 -8.68
CA MET A 28 3.96 18.07 -9.56
C MET A 28 2.69 18.27 -8.75
N PRO A 29 2.02 19.42 -8.87
CA PRO A 29 0.76 19.64 -8.18
C PRO A 29 -0.30 18.61 -8.58
N THR A 30 -1.34 18.51 -7.78
CA THR A 30 -2.55 17.78 -8.16
C THR A 30 -3.08 18.34 -9.49
N ALA A 31 -3.76 17.51 -10.27
CA ALA A 31 -4.25 17.84 -11.62
C ALA A 31 -3.18 18.06 -12.72
N PHE A 32 -1.91 17.92 -12.41
CA PHE A 32 -0.86 18.01 -13.44
C PHE A 32 -1.01 16.93 -14.54
N GLY A 33 -1.59 15.78 -14.20
CA GLY A 33 -1.66 14.62 -15.09
C GLY A 33 -0.37 13.79 -15.05
N LYS A 34 0.09 13.49 -13.83
CA LYS A 34 1.37 12.78 -13.56
C LYS A 34 1.54 11.49 -14.35
N SER A 35 0.53 10.60 -14.30
CA SER A 35 0.60 9.30 -14.99
C SER A 35 0.71 9.45 -16.50
N PHE A 36 -0.06 10.37 -17.09
CA PHE A 36 0.02 10.68 -18.52
C PHE A 36 1.39 11.28 -18.89
N SER A 37 1.92 12.18 -18.07
CA SER A 37 3.25 12.76 -18.28
C SER A 37 4.35 11.71 -18.17
N ALA A 38 4.24 10.75 -17.25
CA ALA A 38 5.15 9.62 -17.12
C ALA A 38 5.14 8.72 -18.37
N LEU A 39 3.96 8.41 -18.90
CA LEU A 39 3.81 7.64 -20.15
C LEU A 39 4.42 8.39 -21.35
N MET A 40 4.19 9.69 -21.46
CA MET A 40 4.74 10.50 -22.56
C MET A 40 6.25 10.64 -22.45
N LEU A 41 6.81 10.71 -21.23
CA LEU A 41 8.24 10.67 -21.00
C LEU A 41 8.82 9.32 -21.43
N ALA A 42 8.21 8.21 -21.01
CA ALA A 42 8.64 6.87 -21.41
C ALA A 42 8.63 6.69 -22.93
N LYS A 43 7.54 7.13 -23.59
CA LYS A 43 7.45 7.13 -25.05
C LYS A 43 8.58 7.91 -25.69
N LYS A 44 8.82 9.15 -25.25
CA LYS A 44 9.89 10.01 -25.80
C LYS A 44 11.27 9.37 -25.66
N LEU A 45 11.59 8.81 -24.49
CA LEU A 45 12.88 8.17 -24.23
C LEU A 45 13.15 6.97 -25.16
N ILE A 46 12.11 6.17 -25.45
CA ILE A 46 12.22 5.03 -26.36
C ILE A 46 12.27 5.48 -27.82
N ASP A 47 11.38 6.40 -28.24
CA ASP A 47 11.32 6.92 -29.61
C ASP A 47 12.65 7.61 -30.03
N GLU A 48 13.25 8.39 -29.12
CA GLU A 48 14.54 9.06 -29.33
C GLU A 48 15.74 8.12 -29.12
N LYS A 49 15.50 6.86 -28.75
CA LYS A 49 16.54 5.88 -28.44
C LYS A 49 17.52 6.37 -27.36
N THR A 50 17.02 7.17 -26.43
CA THR A 50 17.81 7.65 -25.29
C THR A 50 18.16 6.50 -24.35
N VAL A 51 17.24 5.55 -24.19
CA VAL A 51 17.43 4.29 -23.45
C VAL A 51 16.74 3.16 -24.20
N GLN A 52 17.14 1.91 -23.92
CA GLN A 52 16.50 0.73 -24.50
C GLN A 52 15.24 0.33 -23.73
N ARG A 53 15.15 0.72 -22.46
CA ARG A 53 14.05 0.31 -21.58
C ARG A 53 13.66 1.40 -20.61
N VAL A 54 12.38 1.48 -20.34
CA VAL A 54 11.82 2.34 -19.29
C VAL A 54 10.94 1.51 -18.34
N ILE A 55 11.19 1.63 -17.05
CA ILE A 55 10.38 1.01 -16.00
C ILE A 55 9.59 2.11 -15.28
N ILE A 56 8.26 2.07 -15.40
CA ILE A 56 7.35 2.95 -14.66
C ILE A 56 6.86 2.17 -13.44
N ALA A 57 7.24 2.61 -12.24
CA ALA A 57 6.83 1.96 -11.00
C ALA A 57 5.96 2.88 -10.15
N THR A 58 4.91 2.32 -9.54
CA THR A 58 3.97 3.06 -8.68
C THR A 58 3.67 2.31 -7.39
N SER A 59 2.91 2.92 -6.49
CA SER A 59 2.73 2.39 -5.12
C SER A 59 1.93 1.09 -5.03
N ASN A 60 0.99 0.83 -5.94
CA ASN A 60 0.11 -0.35 -5.83
C ASN A 60 -0.36 -0.87 -7.19
N ASN A 61 -1.00 -2.06 -7.18
CA ASN A 61 -1.48 -2.74 -8.37
C ASN A 61 -2.55 -1.95 -9.14
N SER A 62 -3.48 -1.32 -8.44
CA SER A 62 -4.57 -0.56 -9.06
C SER A 62 -4.04 0.65 -9.84
N LEU A 63 -3.05 1.36 -9.30
CA LEU A 63 -2.41 2.46 -10.00
C LEU A 63 -1.58 1.96 -11.19
N ALA A 64 -0.82 0.87 -11.03
CA ALA A 64 -0.08 0.27 -12.14
C ALA A 64 -1.01 -0.15 -13.28
N LYS A 65 -2.14 -0.80 -12.96
CA LYS A 65 -3.18 -1.14 -13.93
C LYS A 65 -3.80 0.11 -14.59
N SER A 66 -4.06 1.16 -13.81
CA SER A 66 -4.59 2.42 -14.35
C SER A 66 -3.63 3.05 -15.37
N ILE A 67 -2.33 3.10 -15.07
CA ILE A 67 -1.30 3.59 -15.99
C ILE A 67 -1.23 2.71 -17.25
N PHE A 68 -1.30 1.39 -17.10
CA PHE A 68 -1.33 0.45 -18.22
C PHE A 68 -2.54 0.66 -19.14
N LEU A 69 -3.73 0.88 -18.58
CA LEU A 69 -4.94 1.17 -19.35
C LEU A 69 -4.87 2.56 -20.03
N GLU A 70 -4.30 3.55 -19.35
CA GLU A 70 -4.08 4.89 -19.92
C GLU A 70 -3.10 4.84 -21.10
N ALA A 71 -2.10 3.96 -21.08
CA ALA A 71 -1.16 3.76 -22.18
C ALA A 71 -1.85 3.33 -23.47
N LYS A 72 -2.97 2.57 -23.41
CA LYS A 72 -3.78 2.21 -24.59
C LYS A 72 -4.35 3.41 -25.35
N ALA A 73 -4.57 4.53 -24.66
CA ALA A 73 -5.10 5.76 -25.26
C ALA A 73 -4.01 6.67 -25.84
N VAL A 74 -2.74 6.33 -25.63
CA VAL A 74 -1.60 7.08 -26.18
C VAL A 74 -1.35 6.61 -27.61
N LYS A 75 -1.41 7.55 -28.55
CA LYS A 75 -1.15 7.26 -29.96
C LYS A 75 0.31 6.84 -30.17
N ASP A 76 0.51 5.79 -30.99
CA ASP A 76 1.84 5.26 -31.36
C ASP A 76 2.72 4.96 -30.12
N MET A 77 2.10 4.42 -29.06
CA MET A 77 2.83 3.98 -27.87
C MET A 77 3.72 2.78 -28.23
N PRO A 78 5.03 2.80 -27.86
CA PRO A 78 5.86 1.60 -28.00
C PRO A 78 5.29 0.41 -27.22
N ASP A 79 5.72 -0.80 -27.54
CA ASP A 79 5.26 -2.00 -26.86
C ASP A 79 5.46 -1.90 -25.34
N TYR A 80 4.44 -2.27 -24.59
CA TYR A 80 4.45 -2.14 -23.13
C TYR A 80 3.76 -3.32 -22.45
N VAL A 81 4.16 -3.57 -21.20
CA VAL A 81 3.66 -4.69 -20.41
C VAL A 81 3.38 -4.26 -18.97
N LEU A 82 2.36 -4.88 -18.36
CA LEU A 82 2.11 -4.78 -16.92
C LEU A 82 2.80 -5.95 -16.21
N GLY A 83 3.80 -5.62 -15.36
CA GLY A 83 4.52 -6.59 -14.54
C GLY A 83 4.21 -6.42 -13.06
N ILE A 84 3.34 -7.25 -12.53
CA ILE A 84 3.05 -7.35 -11.11
C ILE A 84 3.24 -8.78 -10.65
N GLY A 85 3.43 -8.98 -9.33
CA GLY A 85 3.67 -10.32 -8.80
C GLY A 85 2.57 -11.31 -9.20
N LYS A 86 2.98 -12.49 -9.65
CA LYS A 86 2.06 -13.57 -10.11
C LYS A 86 0.98 -13.93 -9.09
N SER A 87 1.28 -13.82 -7.81
CA SER A 87 0.32 -14.03 -6.72
C SER A 87 -0.85 -13.04 -6.72
N ASN A 88 -0.81 -12.01 -7.56
CA ASN A 88 -1.90 -11.06 -7.72
C ASN A 88 -2.87 -11.42 -8.85
N TYR A 89 -2.53 -12.40 -9.69
CA TYR A 89 -3.39 -12.83 -10.78
C TYR A 89 -4.24 -14.05 -10.40
N LEU A 90 -5.49 -14.05 -10.85
CA LEU A 90 -6.45 -15.13 -10.62
C LEU A 90 -6.17 -16.29 -11.57
N ASP A 91 -6.02 -17.48 -11.02
CA ASP A 91 -5.98 -18.72 -11.79
C ASP A 91 -7.40 -19.25 -12.00
N LEU A 92 -7.92 -19.12 -13.22
CA LEU A 92 -9.28 -19.53 -13.55
C LEU A 92 -9.51 -21.04 -13.41
N ASN A 93 -8.48 -21.87 -13.64
CA ASN A 93 -8.58 -23.31 -13.44
C ASN A 93 -8.69 -23.65 -11.96
N LYS A 94 -7.91 -23.00 -11.11
CA LYS A 94 -8.03 -23.14 -9.67
C LYS A 94 -9.36 -22.64 -9.14
N LEU A 95 -9.86 -21.51 -9.69
CA LEU A 95 -11.18 -21.01 -9.34
C LEU A 95 -12.28 -22.01 -9.67
N ALA A 96 -12.26 -22.63 -10.85
CA ALA A 96 -13.26 -23.64 -11.24
C ALA A 96 -13.25 -24.82 -10.26
N LEU A 97 -12.07 -25.37 -9.96
CA LEU A 97 -11.93 -26.46 -8.99
C LEU A 97 -12.34 -26.08 -7.57
N PHE A 98 -12.08 -24.83 -7.19
CA PHE A 98 -12.46 -24.30 -5.89
C PHE A 98 -13.98 -24.18 -5.75
N LEU A 99 -14.67 -23.67 -6.77
CA LEU A 99 -16.13 -23.54 -6.76
C LEU A 99 -16.87 -24.88 -6.69
N ASP A 100 -16.27 -25.93 -7.23
CA ASP A 100 -16.81 -27.30 -7.17
C ASP A 100 -16.51 -28.00 -5.84
N SER A 101 -15.79 -27.33 -4.91
CA SER A 101 -15.43 -27.90 -3.61
C SER A 101 -16.39 -27.46 -2.50
N ASP A 102 -16.54 -28.28 -1.44
CA ASP A 102 -17.32 -27.94 -0.24
C ASP A 102 -16.80 -26.65 0.42
N ILE A 103 -15.48 -26.45 0.42
CA ILE A 103 -14.83 -25.27 0.97
C ILE A 103 -15.14 -24.04 0.13
N GLY A 104 -15.17 -24.18 -1.19
CA GLY A 104 -15.53 -23.12 -2.11
C GLY A 104 -16.95 -22.62 -1.89
N SER A 105 -17.89 -23.53 -1.69
CA SER A 105 -19.28 -23.19 -1.38
C SER A 105 -19.46 -22.52 -0.01
N GLU A 106 -18.62 -22.83 0.97
CA GLU A 106 -18.62 -22.18 2.28
C GLU A 106 -18.01 -20.77 2.26
N ILE A 107 -16.92 -20.63 1.52
CA ILE A 107 -16.17 -19.36 1.45
C ILE A 107 -16.80 -18.38 0.47
N LEU A 108 -17.23 -18.86 -0.70
CA LEU A 108 -17.94 -18.11 -1.74
C LEU A 108 -19.37 -18.64 -1.90
N PRO A 109 -20.29 -18.35 -0.96
CA PRO A 109 -21.68 -18.80 -1.05
C PRO A 109 -22.46 -17.96 -2.07
N LEU A 110 -21.92 -17.82 -3.28
CA LEU A 110 -22.50 -17.01 -4.33
C LEU A 110 -23.00 -17.89 -5.48
N ASN A 111 -24.06 -17.43 -6.13
CA ASN A 111 -24.57 -18.09 -7.33
C ASN A 111 -23.49 -18.03 -8.43
N LYS A 112 -23.30 -19.14 -9.15
CA LYS A 112 -22.37 -19.27 -10.27
C LYS A 112 -22.56 -18.16 -11.31
N GLU A 113 -23.80 -17.75 -11.57
CA GLU A 113 -24.12 -16.65 -12.49
C GLU A 113 -23.51 -15.31 -12.07
N ILE A 114 -23.45 -15.01 -10.76
CA ILE A 114 -22.83 -13.79 -10.22
C ILE A 114 -21.33 -13.82 -10.48
N ILE A 115 -20.69 -14.97 -10.24
CA ILE A 115 -19.26 -15.14 -10.46
C ILE A 115 -18.91 -15.03 -11.94
N GLU A 116 -19.69 -15.66 -12.83
CA GLU A 116 -19.51 -15.57 -14.27
C GLU A 116 -19.72 -14.14 -14.80
N ALA A 117 -20.70 -13.41 -14.26
CA ALA A 117 -20.93 -12.01 -14.60
C ALA A 117 -19.74 -11.12 -14.17
N ALA A 118 -19.19 -11.34 -12.97
CA ALA A 118 -18.01 -10.64 -12.47
C ALA A 118 -16.79 -10.91 -13.35
N LEU A 119 -16.52 -12.16 -13.68
CA LEU A 119 -15.42 -12.54 -14.57
C LEU A 119 -15.57 -11.92 -15.96
N LYS A 120 -16.76 -11.99 -16.56
CA LYS A 120 -17.03 -11.39 -17.87
C LYS A 120 -16.79 -9.88 -17.87
N LYS A 121 -17.21 -9.18 -16.82
CA LYS A 121 -16.98 -7.73 -16.67
C LYS A 121 -15.49 -7.40 -16.59
N LEU A 122 -14.74 -8.17 -15.81
CA LEU A 122 -13.31 -7.90 -15.57
C LEU A 122 -12.44 -8.22 -16.79
N THR A 123 -12.84 -9.17 -17.64
CA THR A 123 -12.07 -9.55 -18.85
C THR A 123 -12.27 -8.62 -20.04
N ILE A 124 -13.22 -7.68 -20.00
CA ILE A 124 -13.46 -6.72 -21.08
C ILE A 124 -12.23 -5.85 -21.33
N ASP A 125 -11.65 -5.32 -20.26
CA ASP A 125 -10.56 -4.35 -20.32
C ASP A 125 -9.18 -4.99 -20.19
N PHE A 126 -9.11 -6.16 -19.55
CA PHE A 126 -7.85 -6.81 -19.22
C PHE A 126 -7.99 -8.34 -19.24
N PRO A 127 -7.19 -9.09 -20.05
CA PRO A 127 -7.33 -10.54 -20.17
C PRO A 127 -6.94 -11.29 -18.89
N ASP A 128 -5.98 -10.74 -18.13
CA ASP A 128 -5.51 -11.35 -16.89
C ASP A 128 -6.21 -10.70 -15.70
N ILE A 129 -7.08 -11.44 -15.04
CA ILE A 129 -7.88 -10.93 -13.93
C ILE A 129 -7.01 -10.83 -12.67
N LEU A 130 -6.99 -9.64 -12.04
CA LEU A 130 -6.41 -9.48 -10.71
C LEU A 130 -7.34 -10.04 -9.65
N ILE A 131 -6.79 -10.80 -8.69
CA ILE A 131 -7.55 -11.37 -7.58
C ILE A 131 -8.26 -10.26 -6.78
N GLU A 132 -7.59 -9.15 -6.54
CA GLU A 132 -8.17 -8.02 -5.81
C GLU A 132 -9.39 -7.43 -6.53
N ASP A 133 -9.30 -7.25 -7.85
CA ASP A 133 -10.42 -6.78 -8.66
C ASP A 133 -11.60 -7.77 -8.63
N PHE A 134 -11.30 -9.07 -8.71
CA PHE A 134 -12.31 -10.12 -8.61
C PHE A 134 -13.02 -10.11 -7.25
N LEU A 135 -12.28 -10.03 -6.16
CA LEU A 135 -12.85 -9.97 -4.82
C LEU A 135 -13.63 -8.69 -4.56
N ASN A 136 -13.20 -7.58 -5.16
CA ASN A 136 -13.90 -6.30 -5.10
C ASN A 136 -15.21 -6.34 -5.90
N GLU A 137 -15.20 -6.93 -7.09
CA GLU A 137 -16.42 -7.08 -7.91
C GLU A 137 -17.48 -7.95 -7.23
N LEU A 138 -17.04 -8.93 -6.43
CA LEU A 138 -17.92 -9.77 -5.61
C LEU A 138 -18.35 -9.10 -4.29
N ASP A 139 -17.93 -7.86 -4.04
CA ASP A 139 -18.17 -7.11 -2.78
C ASP A 139 -17.85 -7.94 -1.51
N MET A 140 -16.77 -8.72 -1.57
CA MET A 140 -16.37 -9.58 -0.47
C MET A 140 -15.75 -8.76 0.66
N VAL A 141 -16.42 -8.68 1.80
CA VAL A 141 -16.03 -7.87 2.98
C VAL A 141 -15.14 -8.63 3.96
N ASP A 142 -15.28 -9.95 4.08
CA ASP A 142 -14.52 -10.75 5.05
C ASP A 142 -13.04 -10.86 4.68
N THR A 143 -12.20 -10.17 5.44
CA THR A 143 -10.74 -10.10 5.21
C THR A 143 -10.08 -11.49 5.22
N ASN A 144 -10.54 -12.42 6.06
CA ASN A 144 -9.93 -13.75 6.13
C ASN A 144 -10.30 -14.61 4.93
N LYS A 145 -11.54 -14.47 4.45
CA LYS A 145 -11.98 -15.13 3.22
C LYS A 145 -11.22 -14.55 2.02
N ARG A 146 -11.01 -13.23 1.98
CA ARG A 146 -10.19 -12.59 0.94
C ARG A 146 -8.76 -13.12 0.93
N GLU A 147 -8.10 -13.16 2.08
CA GLU A 147 -6.73 -13.70 2.21
C GLU A 147 -6.67 -15.17 1.82
N TYR A 148 -7.67 -15.96 2.22
CA TYR A 148 -7.75 -17.36 1.83
C TYR A 148 -7.86 -17.52 0.31
N ILE A 149 -8.76 -16.79 -0.35
CA ILE A 149 -8.92 -16.82 -1.80
C ILE A 149 -7.66 -16.34 -2.51
N ALA A 150 -7.10 -15.22 -2.08
CA ALA A 150 -5.87 -14.69 -2.67
C ALA A 150 -4.71 -15.68 -2.59
N SER A 151 -4.61 -16.41 -1.48
CA SER A 151 -3.56 -17.41 -1.29
C SER A 151 -3.79 -18.69 -2.13
N ASN A 152 -5.04 -19.07 -2.36
CA ASN A 152 -5.37 -20.36 -2.96
C ASN A 152 -5.60 -20.30 -4.48
N LEU A 153 -6.07 -19.16 -4.98
CA LEU A 153 -6.42 -19.01 -6.40
C LEU A 153 -5.36 -18.25 -7.22
N ALA A 154 -4.20 -17.99 -6.64
CA ALA A 154 -3.12 -17.30 -7.32
C ALA A 154 -2.47 -18.16 -8.42
N LEU A 155 -2.08 -17.51 -9.53
CA LEU A 155 -1.29 -18.12 -10.59
C LEU A 155 0.10 -18.54 -10.07
N GLU A 156 0.55 -19.74 -10.45
CA GLU A 156 1.86 -20.27 -10.06
C GLU A 156 2.98 -19.91 -11.05
N LYS A 157 2.65 -19.87 -12.33
CA LYS A 157 3.61 -19.54 -13.39
C LYS A 157 3.49 -18.08 -13.77
N SER A 158 4.59 -17.36 -13.86
CA SER A 158 4.61 -15.99 -14.34
C SER A 158 5.14 -15.92 -15.77
N ASN A 159 4.61 -14.97 -16.53
CA ASN A 159 5.24 -14.49 -17.75
C ASN A 159 6.42 -13.55 -17.43
N SER A 160 7.11 -13.73 -16.29
CA SER A 160 8.19 -12.83 -15.85
C SER A 160 9.40 -12.84 -16.79
N GLU A 161 9.57 -13.89 -17.59
CA GLU A 161 10.59 -13.91 -18.64
C GLU A 161 10.24 -12.96 -19.78
N SER A 162 8.95 -12.89 -20.17
CA SER A 162 8.49 -11.96 -21.21
C SER A 162 8.51 -10.50 -20.76
N PHE A 163 8.43 -10.22 -19.45
CA PHE A 163 8.48 -8.85 -18.92
C PHE A 163 9.75 -8.11 -19.37
N LYS A 164 10.89 -8.79 -19.43
CA LYS A 164 12.18 -8.21 -19.84
C LYS A 164 12.25 -7.85 -21.33
N GLU A 165 11.40 -8.39 -22.17
CA GLU A 165 11.43 -8.20 -23.63
C GLU A 165 10.78 -6.88 -24.07
N TYR A 166 9.94 -6.27 -23.22
CA TYR A 166 9.22 -5.05 -23.54
C TYR A 166 10.02 -3.79 -23.24
N PRO A 167 10.03 -2.81 -24.17
CA PRO A 167 10.73 -1.55 -23.97
C PRO A 167 10.13 -0.70 -22.85
N ILE A 168 8.81 -0.79 -22.63
CA ILE A 168 8.15 -0.09 -21.53
C ILE A 168 7.52 -1.11 -20.59
N GLN A 169 7.90 -1.03 -19.32
CA GLN A 169 7.45 -1.92 -18.27
C GLN A 169 6.75 -1.12 -17.18
N ILE A 170 5.48 -1.43 -16.93
CA ILE A 170 4.68 -0.78 -15.89
C ILE A 170 4.55 -1.76 -14.74
N THR A 171 4.87 -1.32 -13.52
CA THR A 171 4.93 -2.21 -12.35
C THR A 171 4.56 -1.49 -11.05
N ASN A 172 4.54 -2.24 -9.94
CA ASN A 172 4.44 -1.67 -8.60
C ASN A 172 5.75 -1.76 -7.82
N TYR A 173 5.89 -0.94 -6.78
CA TYR A 173 7.09 -0.92 -5.95
C TYR A 173 7.38 -2.27 -5.27
N ALA A 174 6.36 -2.99 -4.82
CA ALA A 174 6.57 -4.27 -4.15
C ALA A 174 7.23 -5.29 -5.07
N PHE A 175 6.79 -5.39 -6.34
CA PHE A 175 7.41 -6.26 -7.33
C PHE A 175 8.85 -5.86 -7.64
N LEU A 176 9.07 -4.56 -7.85
CA LEU A 176 10.40 -4.03 -8.15
C LEU A 176 11.36 -4.23 -6.98
N LEU A 177 10.95 -3.87 -5.77
CA LEU A 177 11.73 -4.08 -4.56
C LEU A 177 12.04 -5.56 -4.33
N TYR A 178 11.06 -6.45 -4.54
CA TYR A 178 11.30 -7.88 -4.42
C TYR A 178 12.41 -8.35 -5.36
N LYS A 179 12.40 -7.89 -6.61
CA LYS A 179 13.43 -8.22 -7.61
C LYS A 179 14.82 -7.76 -7.15
N PHE A 180 14.95 -6.53 -6.68
CA PHE A 180 16.24 -5.98 -6.26
C PHE A 180 16.75 -6.56 -4.93
N MET A 181 15.86 -6.87 -4.01
CA MET A 181 16.23 -7.26 -2.64
C MET A 181 16.45 -8.76 -2.46
N PHE A 182 15.67 -9.58 -3.16
CA PHE A 182 15.58 -11.02 -2.89
C PHE A 182 15.92 -11.90 -4.10
N ASP A 183 15.86 -11.39 -5.32
CA ASP A 183 16.21 -12.15 -6.51
C ASP A 183 17.71 -12.01 -6.81
N GLU A 184 18.52 -12.94 -6.26
CA GLU A 184 19.97 -12.95 -6.46
C GLU A 184 20.39 -13.08 -7.94
N LYS A 185 19.48 -13.58 -8.80
CA LYS A 185 19.70 -13.74 -10.24
C LYS A 185 19.21 -12.52 -11.03
N TYR A 186 18.63 -11.53 -10.36
CA TYR A 186 18.18 -10.33 -11.01
C TYR A 186 19.38 -9.46 -11.36
N GLU A 187 19.73 -9.46 -12.62
CA GLU A 187 20.63 -8.50 -13.21
C GLU A 187 19.80 -7.35 -13.76
N GLU A 188 20.13 -6.14 -13.36
CA GLU A 188 19.51 -4.95 -13.91
C GLU A 188 19.82 -4.89 -15.40
N PRO A 189 18.81 -4.72 -16.28
CA PRO A 189 19.06 -4.56 -17.68
C PRO A 189 19.86 -3.28 -17.92
N GLU A 190 20.93 -3.37 -18.68
CA GLU A 190 21.70 -2.22 -19.12
C GLU A 190 20.79 -1.21 -19.84
N ASP A 191 21.12 0.07 -19.76
CA ASP A 191 20.46 1.15 -20.47
C ASP A 191 18.94 1.26 -20.12
N THR A 192 18.64 1.22 -18.82
CA THR A 192 17.28 1.33 -18.28
C THR A 192 17.07 2.64 -17.52
N ALA A 193 16.01 3.36 -17.85
CA ALA A 193 15.53 4.50 -17.07
C ALA A 193 14.35 4.13 -16.17
N TYR A 194 14.29 4.72 -14.98
CA TYR A 194 13.22 4.50 -14.02
C TYR A 194 12.36 5.75 -13.86
N ILE A 195 11.04 5.57 -13.87
CA ILE A 195 10.06 6.61 -13.55
C ILE A 195 9.27 6.13 -12.32
N PHE A 196 9.44 6.80 -11.20
CA PHE A 196 8.79 6.47 -9.94
C PHE A 196 7.60 7.39 -9.70
N ASP A 197 6.37 6.91 -9.93
CA ASP A 197 5.13 7.65 -9.67
C ASP A 197 4.71 7.48 -8.20
N GLU A 198 4.36 8.57 -7.51
CA GLU A 198 4.13 8.66 -6.07
C GLU A 198 5.36 8.15 -5.27
N VAL A 199 6.55 8.66 -5.62
CA VAL A 199 7.84 8.20 -5.06
C VAL A 199 7.93 8.31 -3.53
N GLN A 200 7.15 9.17 -2.89
CA GLN A 200 7.04 9.28 -1.43
C GLN A 200 6.51 7.99 -0.76
N GLU A 201 5.83 7.12 -1.53
CA GLU A 201 5.32 5.84 -1.01
C GLU A 201 6.37 4.72 -1.04
N LEU A 202 7.48 4.91 -1.75
CA LEU A 202 8.53 3.89 -1.86
C LEU A 202 9.06 3.40 -0.50
N PRO A 203 9.33 4.26 0.50
CA PRO A 203 9.76 3.81 1.82
C PRO A 203 8.72 2.96 2.53
N ASN A 204 7.44 3.32 2.46
CA ASN A 204 6.35 2.55 3.07
C ASN A 204 6.24 1.17 2.42
N MET A 205 6.38 1.10 1.10
CA MET A 205 6.36 -0.16 0.35
C MET A 205 7.59 -1.02 0.64
N ALA A 206 8.75 -0.40 0.85
CA ALA A 206 9.95 -1.12 1.29
C ALA A 206 9.78 -1.69 2.70
N GLU A 207 9.17 -0.94 3.62
CA GLU A 207 8.81 -1.45 4.95
C GLU A 207 7.90 -2.67 4.84
N LEU A 208 6.85 -2.61 4.03
CA LEU A 208 5.92 -3.72 3.84
C LEU A 208 6.58 -4.94 3.17
N THR A 209 7.52 -4.72 2.25
CA THR A 209 8.20 -5.79 1.51
C THR A 209 9.28 -6.47 2.34
N LEU A 210 10.00 -5.71 3.18
CA LEU A 210 11.10 -6.22 4.00
C LEU A 210 10.63 -6.78 5.35
N ASN A 211 9.45 -6.38 5.81
CA ASN A 211 8.86 -6.90 7.03
C ASN A 211 8.02 -8.14 6.76
N SER A 212 8.05 -9.08 7.68
CA SER A 212 7.33 -10.33 7.59
C SER A 212 6.29 -10.45 8.70
N SER A 213 5.17 -11.07 8.39
CA SER A 213 4.18 -11.45 9.37
C SER A 213 3.89 -12.95 9.25
N PHE A 214 3.69 -13.60 10.38
CA PHE A 214 3.33 -14.99 10.44
C PHE A 214 2.14 -15.20 11.37
N SER A 215 1.06 -15.74 10.82
CA SER A 215 -0.14 -16.07 11.58
C SER A 215 -0.20 -17.58 11.88
N LEU A 216 -0.12 -17.94 13.16
CA LEU A 216 -0.34 -19.33 13.58
C LEU A 216 -1.77 -19.79 13.26
N TYR A 217 -2.75 -18.90 13.31
CA TYR A 217 -4.12 -19.20 12.92
C TYR A 217 -4.23 -19.54 11.42
N GLY A 218 -3.65 -18.73 10.57
CA GLY A 218 -3.62 -19.00 9.13
C GLY A 218 -2.92 -20.33 8.82
N TYR A 219 -1.80 -20.60 9.46
CA TYR A 219 -1.08 -21.88 9.35
C TYR A 219 -1.93 -23.06 9.81
N TYR A 220 -2.58 -22.95 10.97
CA TYR A 220 -3.48 -23.96 11.50
C TYR A 220 -4.65 -24.28 10.56
N LEU A 221 -5.28 -23.27 9.98
CA LEU A 221 -6.37 -23.46 9.02
C LEU A 221 -5.90 -24.17 7.75
N GLN A 222 -4.75 -23.81 7.23
CA GLN A 222 -4.19 -24.48 6.05
C GLN A 222 -3.85 -25.95 6.35
N LEU A 223 -3.24 -26.23 7.51
CA LEU A 223 -3.00 -27.60 7.92
C LEU A 223 -4.29 -28.42 8.01
N LYS A 224 -5.34 -27.87 8.62
CA LYS A 224 -6.64 -28.57 8.71
C LYS A 224 -7.24 -28.86 7.34
N THR A 225 -7.13 -27.91 6.41
CA THR A 225 -7.59 -28.08 5.05
C THR A 225 -6.82 -29.21 4.34
N ILE A 226 -5.49 -29.20 4.46
CA ILE A 226 -4.63 -30.26 3.89
C ILE A 226 -4.96 -31.62 4.51
N VAL A 227 -5.14 -31.68 5.84
CA VAL A 227 -5.53 -32.92 6.54
C VAL A 227 -6.84 -33.48 5.99
N LYS A 228 -7.87 -32.63 5.83
CA LYS A 228 -9.18 -33.04 5.29
C LYS A 228 -9.01 -33.66 3.90
N ILE A 229 -8.38 -32.94 3.00
CA ILE A 229 -8.19 -33.39 1.61
C ILE A 229 -7.40 -34.71 1.54
N ILE A 230 -6.36 -34.85 2.35
CA ILE A 230 -5.55 -36.06 2.35
C ILE A 230 -6.32 -37.24 2.94
N ARG A 231 -7.14 -37.02 3.98
CA ARG A 231 -7.99 -38.08 4.55
C ARG A 231 -9.04 -38.59 3.57
N ASP A 232 -9.60 -37.69 2.79
CA ASP A 232 -10.65 -38.02 1.83
C ASP A 232 -10.08 -38.72 0.57
N ASN A 233 -8.75 -38.75 0.43
CA ASN A 233 -8.08 -39.43 -0.68
C ASN A 233 -7.75 -40.87 -0.33
N PRO A 234 -8.40 -41.90 -0.96
CA PRO A 234 -8.19 -43.31 -0.67
C PRO A 234 -6.75 -43.80 -0.88
N SER A 235 -5.99 -43.09 -1.73
CA SER A 235 -4.60 -43.43 -2.06
C SER A 235 -3.58 -42.83 -1.07
N ALA A 236 -4.04 -42.04 -0.09
CA ALA A 236 -3.16 -41.33 0.80
C ALA A 236 -2.48 -42.27 1.81
N PRO A 237 -1.15 -42.20 1.99
CA PRO A 237 -0.45 -43.00 2.99
C PRO A 237 -0.93 -42.62 4.40
N LYS A 238 -1.37 -43.59 5.19
CA LYS A 238 -1.77 -43.40 6.61
C LYS A 238 -0.69 -42.68 7.42
N THR A 239 0.58 -42.90 7.09
CA THR A 239 1.73 -42.24 7.73
C THR A 239 1.78 -40.73 7.43
N LEU A 240 1.28 -40.29 6.29
CA LEU A 240 1.21 -38.87 5.96
C LEU A 240 0.09 -38.18 6.73
N VAL A 241 -1.08 -38.81 6.83
CA VAL A 241 -2.20 -38.30 7.65
C VAL A 241 -1.77 -38.13 9.10
N LYS A 242 -1.09 -39.14 9.66
CA LYS A 242 -0.58 -39.09 11.04
C LYS A 242 0.40 -37.94 11.27
N LEU A 243 1.33 -37.70 10.34
CA LEU A 243 2.28 -36.58 10.44
C LEU A 243 1.59 -35.23 10.40
N LEU A 244 0.54 -35.09 9.59
CA LEU A 244 -0.24 -33.86 9.50
C LEU A 244 -1.06 -33.61 10.77
N ASP A 245 -1.66 -34.67 11.36
CA ASP A 245 -2.36 -34.57 12.62
C ASP A 245 -1.41 -34.18 13.76
N GLU A 246 -0.22 -34.76 13.80
CA GLU A 246 0.84 -34.40 14.76
C GLU A 246 1.23 -32.92 14.61
N GLU A 247 1.30 -32.39 13.39
CA GLU A 247 1.64 -30.98 13.12
C GLU A 247 0.50 -30.03 13.54
N VAL A 248 -0.76 -30.42 13.35
CA VAL A 248 -1.92 -29.66 13.83
C VAL A 248 -1.89 -29.52 15.36
N GLU A 249 -1.68 -30.65 16.08
CA GLU A 249 -1.59 -30.64 17.55
C GLU A 249 -0.36 -29.87 18.04
N HIS A 250 0.76 -29.99 17.34
CA HIS A 250 1.98 -29.25 17.64
C HIS A 250 1.74 -27.74 17.52
N THR A 251 1.03 -27.27 16.47
CA THR A 251 0.69 -25.87 16.29
C THR A 251 -0.17 -25.32 17.43
N LYS A 252 -1.14 -26.12 17.93
CA LYS A 252 -1.95 -25.74 19.10
C LYS A 252 -1.08 -25.65 20.36
N THR A 253 -0.25 -26.65 20.64
CA THR A 253 0.62 -26.68 21.82
C THR A 253 1.53 -25.46 21.88
N ILE A 254 2.01 -25.00 20.73
CA ILE A 254 2.86 -23.82 20.68
C ILE A 254 2.07 -22.54 20.93
N ASN A 255 0.86 -22.47 20.39
CA ASN A 255 -0.02 -21.36 20.66
C ASN A 255 -0.31 -21.24 22.16
N GLU A 256 -0.55 -22.36 22.84
CA GLU A 256 -0.74 -22.44 24.29
C GLU A 256 0.49 -21.97 25.06
N ILE A 257 1.68 -22.48 24.72
CA ILE A 257 2.94 -22.04 25.33
C ILE A 257 3.15 -20.54 25.17
N MET A 258 2.88 -19.98 24.00
CA MET A 258 3.04 -18.55 23.75
C MET A 258 2.00 -17.70 24.50
N GLN A 259 0.80 -18.22 24.74
CA GLN A 259 -0.21 -17.57 25.56
C GLN A 259 0.16 -17.59 27.04
N ASP A 260 0.63 -18.71 27.55
CA ASP A 260 1.04 -18.88 28.96
C ASP A 260 2.23 -17.98 29.33
N GLU A 261 3.15 -17.76 28.39
CA GLU A 261 4.27 -16.84 28.62
C GLU A 261 3.85 -15.34 28.53
N LYS A 262 2.56 -15.03 28.35
CA LYS A 262 2.01 -13.68 28.22
C LYS A 262 2.75 -12.82 27.18
N ILE A 263 3.14 -13.43 26.09
CA ILE A 263 3.87 -12.78 25.00
C ILE A 263 2.92 -11.92 24.16
N ALA A 264 1.63 -12.28 24.11
CA ALA A 264 0.62 -11.56 23.34
C ALA A 264 0.43 -10.11 23.87
N GLY A 265 0.38 -9.16 22.95
CA GLY A 265 0.17 -7.73 23.26
C GLY A 265 1.42 -6.98 23.73
N LYS A 266 2.57 -7.63 23.86
CA LYS A 266 3.83 -6.95 24.12
C LYS A 266 4.52 -6.61 22.81
N THR A 267 4.80 -5.32 22.62
CA THR A 267 5.79 -4.89 21.63
C THR A 267 7.15 -5.23 22.22
N LEU A 268 7.81 -6.20 21.61
CA LEU A 268 9.11 -6.67 22.10
C LEU A 268 10.19 -5.92 21.34
N MET A 269 10.86 -5.03 22.07
CA MET A 269 12.08 -4.41 21.57
C MET A 269 13.17 -5.44 21.29
N SER A 270 14.18 -5.07 20.53
CA SER A 270 15.38 -5.85 20.20
C SER A 270 16.20 -6.24 21.45
N ASN A 271 15.51 -6.66 22.46
CA ASN A 271 16.17 -7.20 23.63
C ASN A 271 16.59 -8.63 23.24
N GLU A 272 17.88 -8.86 23.29
CA GLU A 272 18.52 -10.15 22.99
C GLU A 272 17.80 -11.32 23.67
N LEU A 273 17.25 -11.09 24.85
CA LEU A 273 16.49 -12.07 25.63
C LEU A 273 15.16 -12.43 24.98
N VAL A 274 14.46 -11.48 24.39
CA VAL A 274 13.15 -11.70 23.78
C VAL A 274 13.31 -12.29 22.39
N ALA A 275 14.28 -11.81 21.62
CA ALA A 275 14.64 -12.42 20.35
C ALA A 275 15.08 -13.89 20.56
N ARG A 276 15.82 -14.19 21.63
CA ARG A 276 16.20 -15.57 22.01
C ARG A 276 15.00 -16.42 22.43
N LYS A 277 14.07 -15.87 23.23
CA LYS A 277 12.84 -16.60 23.60
C LYS A 277 11.94 -16.86 22.39
N ALA A 278 11.68 -15.83 21.59
CA ALA A 278 10.92 -15.96 20.35
C ALA A 278 11.59 -16.96 19.40
N THR A 279 12.90 -16.88 19.21
CA THR A 279 13.66 -17.82 18.38
C THR A 279 13.63 -19.25 18.96
N ALA A 280 13.68 -19.41 20.28
CA ALA A 280 13.59 -20.72 20.92
C ALA A 280 12.20 -21.35 20.73
N VAL A 281 11.14 -20.54 20.90
CA VAL A 281 9.77 -20.95 20.62
C VAL A 281 9.59 -21.30 19.15
N LEU A 282 10.06 -20.43 18.25
CA LEU A 282 9.99 -20.64 16.81
C LEU A 282 10.83 -21.85 16.35
N ASN A 283 11.98 -22.13 16.98
CA ASN A 283 12.77 -23.33 16.70
C ASN A 283 12.10 -24.62 17.21
N LYS A 284 11.33 -24.51 18.28
CA LYS A 284 10.49 -25.65 18.76
C LYS A 284 9.30 -25.86 17.83
N LEU A 285 8.69 -24.77 17.33
CA LEU A 285 7.60 -24.80 16.36
C LEU A 285 7.95 -25.59 15.12
N PHE A 286 9.09 -25.26 14.58
CA PHE A 286 9.52 -25.76 13.30
C PHE A 286 10.79 -26.59 13.50
N ASN A 287 10.58 -27.80 13.99
CA ASN A 287 11.60 -28.83 13.79
C ASN A 287 11.78 -28.94 12.26
N GLN A 288 12.77 -28.20 11.76
CA GLN A 288 13.00 -28.02 10.30
C GLN A 288 13.12 -29.38 9.58
N GLU A 289 13.61 -30.42 10.25
CA GLU A 289 13.73 -31.75 9.66
C GLU A 289 12.37 -32.43 9.51
N LYS A 290 11.49 -32.35 10.52
CA LYS A 290 10.14 -32.90 10.42
C LYS A 290 9.29 -32.14 9.39
N SER A 291 9.37 -30.82 9.37
CA SER A 291 8.63 -30.01 8.42
C SER A 291 9.14 -30.20 7.00
N LYS A 292 10.47 -30.29 6.79
CA LYS A 292 11.05 -30.63 5.49
C LYS A 292 10.66 -32.04 5.03
N ALA A 293 10.65 -33.01 5.94
CA ALA A 293 10.22 -34.38 5.64
C ALA A 293 8.72 -34.45 5.30
N LEU A 294 7.88 -33.64 5.99
CA LEU A 294 6.47 -33.53 5.69
C LEU A 294 6.26 -32.91 4.29
N ILE A 295 6.95 -31.82 3.98
CA ILE A 295 6.91 -31.20 2.65
C ILE A 295 7.39 -32.16 1.57
N ALA A 296 8.51 -32.85 1.79
CA ALA A 296 9.03 -33.80 0.80
C ALA A 296 8.02 -34.93 0.53
N LYS A 297 7.33 -35.42 1.57
CA LYS A 297 6.26 -36.41 1.42
C LYS A 297 5.02 -35.85 0.74
N LEU A 298 4.61 -34.61 1.07
CA LEU A 298 3.52 -33.91 0.40
C LEU A 298 3.83 -33.69 -1.08
N ASN A 299 5.03 -33.21 -1.41
CA ASN A 299 5.47 -33.02 -2.78
C ASN A 299 5.55 -34.35 -3.58
N LYS A 300 5.95 -35.44 -2.93
CA LYS A 300 5.98 -36.78 -3.57
C LYS A 300 4.56 -37.28 -3.85
N PHE A 301 3.64 -36.98 -2.95
CA PHE A 301 2.24 -37.39 -3.10
C PHE A 301 1.51 -36.54 -4.15
N TYR A 302 1.82 -35.24 -4.24
CA TYR A 302 1.17 -34.27 -5.14
C TYR A 302 2.14 -33.66 -6.16
N LYS A 303 2.70 -34.47 -7.03
CA LYS A 303 3.56 -33.97 -8.14
C LYS A 303 2.88 -32.99 -9.11
N LYS A 304 1.59 -32.74 -8.97
CA LYS A 304 0.78 -31.91 -9.89
C LYS A 304 -0.26 -31.03 -9.20
N ASP A 305 -0.28 -30.91 -7.87
CA ASP A 305 -1.42 -30.33 -7.18
C ASP A 305 -1.09 -29.00 -6.46
N PRO A 306 -2.01 -28.02 -6.45
CA PRO A 306 -1.85 -26.65 -5.93
C PRO A 306 -1.64 -26.51 -4.41
N PHE A 307 -1.52 -27.60 -3.65
CA PHE A 307 -1.22 -27.58 -2.21
C PHE A 307 0.22 -27.15 -1.85
N PHE A 308 0.89 -26.51 -2.77
CA PHE A 308 2.20 -25.87 -2.62
C PHE A 308 2.29 -24.81 -1.51
N GLN A 309 1.17 -24.44 -0.93
CA GLN A 309 1.05 -23.38 0.07
C GLN A 309 1.76 -23.67 1.39
N LEU A 310 1.93 -24.92 1.77
CA LEU A 310 2.77 -25.25 2.91
C LEU A 310 4.23 -24.83 2.66
N GLY A 311 4.70 -24.97 1.43
CA GLY A 311 6.02 -24.47 1.00
C GLY A 311 6.15 -22.96 1.11
N ILE A 312 5.12 -22.22 0.69
CA ILE A 312 5.06 -20.75 0.82
C ILE A 312 5.09 -20.33 2.29
N PHE A 313 4.35 -21.02 3.15
CA PHE A 313 4.33 -20.77 4.58
C PHE A 313 5.69 -21.01 5.23
N LEU A 314 6.37 -22.08 4.85
CA LEU A 314 7.69 -22.41 5.37
C LEU A 314 8.79 -21.49 4.82
N ASN A 315 8.66 -21.04 3.59
CA ASN A 315 9.55 -20.01 3.04
C ASN A 315 9.38 -18.70 3.80
N LYS A 316 8.14 -18.20 4.01
CA LYS A 316 7.88 -17.05 4.88
C LYS A 316 8.45 -17.23 6.28
N PHE A 317 8.37 -18.42 6.84
CA PHE A 317 8.94 -18.73 8.15
C PHE A 317 10.47 -18.69 8.15
N ASN A 318 11.12 -19.25 7.13
CA ASN A 318 12.57 -19.17 6.98
C ASN A 318 13.04 -17.72 6.79
N ASP A 319 12.27 -16.91 6.06
CA ASP A 319 12.52 -15.47 5.90
C ASP A 319 12.42 -14.76 7.25
N VAL A 320 11.38 -15.02 8.02
CA VAL A 320 11.24 -14.51 9.39
C VAL A 320 12.38 -14.95 10.28
N LYS A 321 12.77 -16.21 10.21
CA LYS A 321 13.90 -16.75 10.99
C LYS A 321 15.24 -16.11 10.62
N SER A 322 15.46 -15.85 9.33
CA SER A 322 16.66 -15.13 8.87
C SER A 322 16.67 -13.70 9.37
N THR A 323 15.52 -13.06 9.36
CA THR A 323 15.29 -11.69 9.81
C THR A 323 15.44 -11.58 11.34
N LEU A 324 14.98 -12.58 12.13
CA LEU A 324 15.15 -12.62 13.60
C LEU A 324 16.63 -12.69 14.06
N ARG A 325 17.57 -12.93 13.16
CA ARG A 325 19.01 -12.92 13.44
C ARG A 325 19.64 -11.52 13.30
N SER A 326 18.92 -10.56 12.77
CA SER A 326 19.41 -9.18 12.65
C SER A 326 19.45 -8.49 14.01
N LYS A 327 20.53 -7.74 14.30
CA LYS A 327 20.71 -7.03 15.58
C LYS A 327 19.73 -5.88 15.78
N ASP A 328 19.16 -5.34 14.71
CA ASP A 328 18.32 -4.15 14.71
C ASP A 328 16.84 -4.47 14.42
N LEU A 329 16.44 -5.69 14.70
CA LEU A 329 15.11 -6.19 14.44
C LEU A 329 14.18 -6.05 15.64
N TYR A 330 12.98 -5.59 15.39
CA TYR A 330 11.88 -5.56 16.36
C TYR A 330 10.86 -6.64 16.02
N VAL A 331 10.38 -7.32 17.05
CA VAL A 331 9.34 -8.33 16.92
C VAL A 331 8.15 -7.93 17.77
N SER A 332 6.95 -7.99 17.21
CA SER A 332 5.73 -7.81 17.97
C SER A 332 4.82 -9.00 17.80
N PHE A 333 3.99 -9.26 18.81
CA PHE A 333 3.00 -10.32 18.80
C PHE A 333 1.60 -9.73 18.90
N SER A 334 0.67 -10.26 18.12
CA SER A 334 -0.76 -9.99 18.26
C SER A 334 -1.51 -11.29 18.42
N GLN A 335 -2.64 -11.24 19.11
CA GLN A 335 -3.53 -12.38 19.26
C GLN A 335 -4.73 -12.21 18.35
N GLU A 336 -4.97 -13.17 17.48
CA GLU A 336 -6.11 -13.18 16.56
C GLU A 336 -6.85 -14.52 16.71
N ARG A 337 -8.16 -14.47 16.99
CA ARG A 337 -9.02 -15.66 17.11
C ARG A 337 -8.46 -16.76 18.01
N GLY A 338 -7.80 -16.39 19.11
CA GLY A 338 -7.19 -17.31 20.05
C GLY A 338 -5.82 -17.85 19.65
N PHE A 339 -5.26 -17.40 18.52
CA PHE A 339 -3.91 -17.74 18.08
C PHE A 339 -3.01 -16.49 18.04
N ILE A 340 -1.73 -16.74 18.22
CA ILE A 340 -0.72 -15.69 18.19
C ILE A 340 -0.19 -15.51 16.77
N SER A 341 -0.15 -14.24 16.33
CA SER A 341 0.59 -13.81 15.15
C SER A 341 1.82 -13.02 15.56
N PHE A 342 2.91 -13.18 14.85
CA PHE A 342 4.09 -12.36 15.07
C PHE A 342 4.48 -11.61 13.80
N HIS A 343 5.15 -10.46 14.00
CA HIS A 343 5.53 -9.55 12.94
C HIS A 343 6.95 -9.05 13.20
N THR A 344 7.72 -8.96 12.16
CA THR A 344 9.08 -8.45 12.22
C THR A 344 9.14 -7.04 11.65
N TYR A 345 9.97 -6.18 12.23
CA TYR A 345 10.22 -4.83 11.74
C TYR A 345 11.72 -4.60 11.61
N ASP A 346 12.13 -4.28 10.41
CA ASP A 346 13.48 -3.87 10.11
C ASP A 346 13.54 -2.34 10.12
N MET A 347 14.35 -1.77 11.00
CA MET A 347 14.50 -0.32 11.10
C MET A 347 15.60 0.23 10.19
N ASP A 348 16.41 -0.65 9.58
CA ASP A 348 17.52 -0.27 8.69
C ASP A 348 17.17 -0.27 7.21
N ILE A 349 15.87 -0.08 6.91
CA ILE A 349 15.35 -0.02 5.54
C ILE A 349 16.13 0.98 4.69
N LYS A 350 16.51 2.11 5.26
CA LYS A 350 17.32 3.13 4.61
C LYS A 350 18.61 2.58 4.02
N LEU A 351 19.37 1.84 4.85
CA LEU A 351 20.67 1.29 4.45
C LEU A 351 20.48 0.19 3.40
N LYS A 352 19.46 -0.64 3.54
CA LYS A 352 19.16 -1.68 2.57
C LYS A 352 18.71 -1.12 1.24
N LEU A 353 17.89 -0.07 1.23
CA LEU A 353 17.53 0.63 0.00
C LEU A 353 18.75 1.26 -0.66
N ALA A 354 19.61 1.93 0.11
CA ALA A 354 20.83 2.52 -0.43
C ALA A 354 21.74 1.47 -1.07
N ASP A 355 21.98 0.34 -0.38
CA ASP A 355 22.91 -0.70 -0.80
C ASP A 355 22.37 -1.55 -1.97
N ARG A 356 21.12 -2.00 -1.89
CA ARG A 356 20.59 -3.02 -2.80
C ARG A 356 19.68 -2.47 -3.90
N PHE A 357 19.14 -1.29 -3.72
CA PHE A 357 18.20 -0.68 -4.67
C PHE A 357 18.83 0.51 -5.36
N TRP A 358 19.11 1.59 -4.65
CA TRP A 358 19.64 2.82 -5.26
C TRP A 358 21.02 2.67 -5.86
N SER A 359 21.85 1.77 -5.31
CA SER A 359 23.17 1.49 -5.86
C SER A 359 23.15 0.92 -7.28
N LYS A 360 22.03 0.31 -7.68
CA LYS A 360 21.86 -0.34 -8.97
C LYS A 360 21.11 0.52 -10.00
N ILE A 361 20.57 1.66 -9.60
CA ILE A 361 19.80 2.53 -10.48
C ILE A 361 20.69 3.68 -10.96
N ASP A 362 20.92 3.79 -12.27
CA ASP A 362 21.79 4.79 -12.85
C ASP A 362 21.07 6.09 -13.20
N SER A 363 19.81 6.04 -13.62
CA SER A 363 19.00 7.23 -13.91
C SER A 363 17.55 7.04 -13.50
N PHE A 364 16.97 8.05 -12.87
CA PHE A 364 15.55 8.01 -12.55
C PHE A 364 14.92 9.39 -12.42
N VAL A 365 13.61 9.39 -12.56
CA VAL A 365 12.72 10.51 -12.26
C VAL A 365 11.71 10.07 -11.21
N GLY A 366 11.72 10.73 -10.04
CA GLY A 366 10.70 10.55 -9.02
C GLY A 366 9.60 11.60 -9.17
N ILE A 367 8.36 11.20 -9.28
CA ILE A 367 7.19 12.08 -9.44
C ILE A 367 6.35 12.02 -8.17
N THR A 368 5.97 13.18 -7.62
CA THR A 368 5.12 13.28 -6.44
C THR A 368 4.45 14.65 -6.34
N ALA A 369 3.35 14.74 -5.62
CA ALA A 369 2.70 16.01 -5.26
C ALA A 369 3.14 16.53 -3.89
N THR A 370 3.99 15.81 -3.16
CA THR A 370 4.28 16.07 -1.74
C THR A 370 5.78 16.00 -1.42
N ALA A 371 6.64 16.38 -2.37
CA ALA A 371 8.08 16.41 -2.16
C ALA A 371 8.51 17.47 -1.14
N LEU A 372 7.94 18.68 -1.25
CA LEU A 372 8.23 19.80 -0.37
C LEU A 372 7.10 19.97 0.65
N LEU A 373 7.43 20.00 1.93
CA LEU A 373 6.45 20.21 2.99
C LEU A 373 6.20 21.69 3.29
N THR A 374 7.18 22.55 3.02
CA THR A 374 7.03 24.03 3.03
C THR A 374 7.74 24.63 1.84
N GLN A 375 7.49 25.94 1.58
CA GLN A 375 8.20 26.65 0.51
C GLN A 375 9.70 26.81 0.80
N ASP A 376 10.07 26.87 2.08
CA ASP A 376 11.43 27.12 2.53
C ASP A 376 12.18 25.82 2.92
N ASP A 377 11.46 24.72 3.10
CA ASP A 377 12.05 23.44 3.49
C ASP A 377 12.49 22.65 2.25
N PHE A 378 13.74 22.80 1.88
CA PHE A 378 14.44 21.82 1.05
C PHE A 378 14.76 20.53 1.83
N GLU A 379 14.29 20.40 3.05
CA GLU A 379 14.37 19.14 3.80
C GLU A 379 13.31 18.15 3.28
N LEU A 380 13.75 17.46 2.33
CA LEU A 380 13.07 16.50 1.51
C LEU A 380 12.69 15.29 2.35
N GLU A 381 11.44 15.24 2.80
CA GLU A 381 10.89 14.06 3.44
C GLU A 381 11.18 12.80 2.62
N ILE A 382 11.05 12.90 1.30
CA ILE A 382 11.34 11.80 0.40
C ILE A 382 12.78 11.31 0.54
N TYR A 383 13.76 12.20 0.65
CA TYR A 383 15.15 11.78 0.83
C TYR A 383 15.34 11.09 2.18
N LYS A 384 14.77 11.65 3.25
CA LYS A 384 14.86 11.06 4.58
C LYS A 384 14.19 9.69 4.65
N ARG A 385 12.99 9.57 4.09
CA ARG A 385 12.20 8.33 4.12
C ARG A 385 12.72 7.28 3.13
N ALA A 386 13.21 7.70 1.99
CA ALA A 386 13.84 6.80 1.02
C ALA A 386 15.28 6.39 1.41
N GLY A 387 15.76 6.82 2.56
CA GLY A 387 17.10 6.50 3.02
C GLY A 387 18.18 7.38 2.40
N ILE A 388 17.80 8.47 1.76
CA ILE A 388 18.70 9.44 1.17
C ILE A 388 18.52 10.74 1.95
N ASN A 389 19.38 10.96 2.91
CA ASN A 389 19.46 12.23 3.61
C ASN A 389 20.60 13.05 3.00
N LEU A 390 20.35 14.31 2.65
CA LEU A 390 21.40 15.21 2.17
C LEU A 390 22.55 15.36 3.19
N SER A 391 22.27 15.24 4.48
CA SER A 391 23.28 15.19 5.55
C SER A 391 23.97 13.83 5.67
N ASP A 392 23.38 12.76 5.14
CA ASP A 392 23.92 11.39 5.16
C ASP A 392 24.60 10.97 3.83
N ILE A 393 24.86 11.91 2.95
CA ILE A 393 25.64 11.69 1.74
C ILE A 393 26.94 10.94 2.07
N LYS A 394 27.55 11.21 3.23
CA LYS A 394 28.71 10.45 3.72
C LYS A 394 28.39 9.00 4.06
N LEU A 395 27.18 8.67 4.47
CA LEU A 395 26.75 7.29 4.75
C LEU A 395 26.47 6.53 3.44
N VAL A 396 25.85 7.19 2.48
CA VAL A 396 25.63 6.64 1.13
C VAL A 396 26.97 6.39 0.44
N ASP A 397 27.93 7.32 0.55
CA ASP A 397 29.30 7.13 0.03
C ASP A 397 30.06 5.98 0.70
N ARG A 398 29.78 5.69 1.97
CA ARG A 398 30.41 4.56 2.67
C ARG A 398 29.83 3.21 2.26
N VAL A 399 28.54 3.17 1.95
CA VAL A 399 27.82 1.95 1.55
C VAL A 399 28.04 1.66 0.06
N ILE A 400 28.12 2.71 -0.77
CA ILE A 400 28.28 2.58 -2.23
C ILE A 400 29.77 2.72 -2.58
N LYS A 401 30.55 1.67 -2.37
CA LYS A 401 31.96 1.62 -2.76
C LYS A 401 32.13 2.01 -4.23
N GLY A 402 32.77 3.16 -4.47
CA GLY A 402 33.23 3.58 -5.78
C GLY A 402 32.31 4.48 -6.60
N ARG A 403 31.12 4.82 -6.13
CA ARG A 403 30.23 5.80 -6.80
C ARG A 403 30.34 7.18 -6.18
N LYS A 404 30.40 8.23 -7.03
CA LYS A 404 30.39 9.62 -6.57
C LYS A 404 29.05 9.93 -5.90
N SER A 405 29.10 10.70 -4.82
CA SER A 405 27.94 11.23 -4.11
C SER A 405 26.97 11.90 -5.10
N LYS A 406 25.74 11.42 -5.11
CA LYS A 406 24.71 11.89 -6.03
C LYS A 406 23.83 12.90 -5.29
N VAL A 407 23.79 14.15 -5.76
CA VAL A 407 22.86 15.17 -5.29
C VAL A 407 21.58 15.05 -6.09
N TRP A 408 20.45 14.89 -5.42
CA TRP A 408 19.14 14.76 -6.06
C TRP A 408 18.41 16.10 -6.02
N PRO A 409 18.41 16.86 -7.11
CA PRO A 409 17.68 18.11 -7.15
C PRO A 409 16.18 17.83 -7.08
N ILE A 410 15.44 18.73 -6.45
CA ILE A 410 14.00 18.79 -6.57
C ILE A 410 13.62 19.95 -7.45
N ILE A 411 12.73 19.64 -8.38
CA ILE A 411 12.22 20.59 -9.36
C ILE A 411 10.72 20.63 -9.24
N SER A 412 10.21 21.82 -8.94
CA SER A 412 8.77 22.07 -8.85
C SER A 412 8.26 22.60 -10.16
N PHE A 413 7.25 21.95 -10.72
CA PHE A 413 6.52 22.45 -11.88
C PHE A 413 5.27 23.21 -11.46
N LYS A 414 5.00 24.31 -12.14
CA LYS A 414 3.78 25.08 -11.88
C LYS A 414 2.56 24.28 -12.29
N GLY A 415 1.56 24.25 -11.41
CA GLY A 415 0.25 23.70 -11.72
C GLY A 415 -0.65 24.68 -12.43
N ILE A 416 -1.74 24.16 -12.98
CA ILE A 416 -2.80 24.94 -13.62
C ILE A 416 -3.85 25.46 -12.62
N LEU A 417 -3.79 24.99 -11.38
CA LEU A 417 -4.77 25.32 -10.35
C LEU A 417 -4.51 26.71 -9.78
N ARG A 418 -5.60 27.41 -9.45
CA ARG A 418 -5.59 28.73 -8.85
C ARG A 418 -6.23 28.69 -7.46
N PRO A 419 -5.68 29.41 -6.47
CA PRO A 419 -6.24 29.40 -5.11
C PRO A 419 -7.71 29.85 -5.06
N GLU A 420 -8.13 30.74 -5.97
CA GLU A 420 -9.50 31.27 -6.01
C GLU A 420 -10.58 30.23 -6.36
N GLN A 421 -10.16 29.04 -6.80
CA GLN A 421 -11.10 27.93 -7.11
C GLN A 421 -11.73 27.32 -5.86
N ALA A 422 -11.11 27.47 -4.72
CA ALA A 422 -11.64 26.92 -3.47
C ALA A 422 -11.53 27.92 -2.32
N THR A 423 -12.32 27.67 -1.29
CA THR A 423 -12.20 28.35 0.00
C THR A 423 -11.91 27.37 1.12
N TYR A 424 -11.31 27.85 2.21
CA TYR A 424 -11.12 27.04 3.39
C TYR A 424 -11.45 27.82 4.67
N SER A 425 -11.98 27.10 5.65
CA SER A 425 -12.17 27.57 7.01
C SER A 425 -11.50 26.64 8.01
N ILE A 426 -11.00 27.20 9.10
CA ILE A 426 -10.40 26.46 10.19
C ILE A 426 -11.15 26.84 11.46
N THR A 427 -11.58 25.84 12.24
CA THR A 427 -12.26 26.11 13.50
C THR A 427 -11.37 26.90 14.48
N ASP A 428 -11.96 27.86 15.14
CA ASP A 428 -11.37 28.60 16.27
C ASP A 428 -11.55 27.87 17.61
N LYS A 429 -12.43 26.85 17.65
CA LYS A 429 -12.70 26.09 18.86
C LYS A 429 -11.49 25.27 19.30
N ALA A 430 -11.30 25.20 20.61
CA ALA A 430 -10.36 24.27 21.22
C ALA A 430 -10.83 22.81 21.03
N PHE A 431 -9.92 21.87 21.21
CA PHE A 431 -10.26 20.46 21.16
C PHE A 431 -11.27 20.10 22.26
N ILE A 432 -12.37 19.46 21.88
CA ILE A 432 -13.42 19.00 22.78
C ILE A 432 -13.08 17.58 23.21
N GLU A 433 -12.78 17.36 24.50
CA GLU A 433 -12.39 16.04 25.02
C GLU A 433 -13.56 15.05 25.07
N ASP A 434 -14.76 15.53 25.43
CA ASP A 434 -15.97 14.73 25.45
C ASP A 434 -16.38 14.31 24.03
N ASP A 435 -16.37 13.01 23.77
CA ASP A 435 -16.65 12.45 22.45
C ASP A 435 -18.05 12.81 21.98
N GLU A 436 -19.06 12.72 22.84
CA GLU A 436 -20.44 12.98 22.45
C GLU A 436 -20.65 14.43 22.01
N LYS A 437 -20.17 15.38 22.84
CA LYS A 437 -20.24 16.81 22.52
C LYS A 437 -19.41 17.15 21.28
N ARG A 438 -18.30 16.47 21.09
CA ARG A 438 -17.45 16.69 19.91
C ARG A 438 -18.15 16.24 18.63
N PHE A 439 -18.82 15.09 18.64
CA PHE A 439 -19.56 14.61 17.47
C PHE A 439 -20.87 15.41 17.23
N GLU A 440 -21.50 15.93 18.26
CA GLU A 440 -22.58 16.93 18.12
C GLU A 440 -22.08 18.19 17.41
N TYR A 441 -20.96 18.73 17.88
CA TYR A 441 -20.34 19.89 17.23
C TYR A 441 -20.01 19.60 15.75
N PHE A 442 -19.42 18.45 15.44
CA PHE A 442 -19.14 18.10 14.06
C PHE A 442 -20.40 18.00 13.21
N ALA A 443 -21.44 17.37 13.73
CA ALA A 443 -22.71 17.24 13.03
C ALA A 443 -23.35 18.62 12.75
N ASP A 444 -23.36 19.52 13.72
CA ASP A 444 -23.86 20.89 13.56
C ASP A 444 -23.09 21.68 12.49
N GLU A 445 -21.76 21.60 12.48
CA GLU A 445 -20.94 22.29 11.47
C GLU A 445 -21.12 21.67 10.07
N ILE A 446 -21.25 20.34 9.99
CA ILE A 446 -21.51 19.67 8.73
C ILE A 446 -22.88 20.04 8.19
N LEU A 447 -23.95 20.00 9.01
CA LEU A 447 -25.29 20.40 8.60
C LEU A 447 -25.36 21.88 8.18
N ARG A 448 -24.60 22.75 8.84
CA ARG A 448 -24.50 24.18 8.49
C ARG A 448 -23.74 24.40 7.18
N GLY A 449 -22.69 23.65 6.94
CA GLY A 449 -21.85 23.76 5.73
C GLY A 449 -22.33 22.93 4.55
N TYR A 450 -23.29 22.03 4.73
CA TYR A 450 -23.82 21.18 3.67
C TYR A 450 -24.91 21.93 2.88
N ASP A 451 -24.65 22.15 1.62
CA ASP A 451 -25.51 22.88 0.67
C ASP A 451 -26.08 21.99 -0.45
N GLY A 452 -26.12 20.68 -0.23
CA GLY A 452 -26.60 19.70 -1.21
C GLY A 452 -25.53 19.21 -2.19
N LYS A 453 -24.32 19.69 -2.06
CA LYS A 453 -23.18 19.33 -2.90
C LYS A 453 -22.50 18.02 -2.45
N ASN A 454 -21.84 17.35 -3.38
CA ASN A 454 -21.10 16.15 -3.09
C ASN A 454 -20.00 16.38 -2.05
N THR A 455 -20.11 15.67 -0.93
CA THR A 455 -19.36 15.95 0.29
C THR A 455 -18.57 14.73 0.73
N MET A 456 -17.32 14.90 1.11
CA MET A 456 -16.55 13.88 1.84
C MET A 456 -16.22 14.38 3.24
N ILE A 457 -16.43 13.52 4.23
CA ILE A 457 -16.11 13.78 5.63
C ILE A 457 -15.05 12.79 6.06
N LEU A 458 -13.86 13.29 6.43
CA LEU A 458 -12.78 12.47 6.94
C LEU A 458 -12.80 12.43 8.46
N VAL A 459 -12.91 11.21 9.00
CA VAL A 459 -12.89 10.90 10.43
C VAL A 459 -11.66 10.06 10.80
N GLY A 460 -11.39 9.87 12.09
CA GLY A 460 -10.21 9.15 12.57
C GLY A 460 -10.27 7.62 12.44
N GLY A 461 -11.46 7.02 12.49
CA GLY A 461 -11.63 5.57 12.45
C GLY A 461 -13.06 5.13 12.15
N PHE A 462 -13.25 3.82 11.93
CA PHE A 462 -14.57 3.27 11.56
C PHE A 462 -15.63 3.41 12.67
N ASP A 463 -15.23 3.44 13.94
CA ASP A 463 -16.17 3.70 15.04
C ASP A 463 -16.68 5.15 14.99
N GLU A 464 -15.82 6.09 14.62
CA GLU A 464 -16.19 7.48 14.42
C GLU A 464 -17.11 7.67 13.20
N VAL A 465 -16.97 6.84 12.14
CA VAL A 465 -17.92 6.81 11.00
C VAL A 465 -19.32 6.53 11.51
N LYS A 466 -19.49 5.51 12.36
CA LYS A 466 -20.79 5.11 12.91
C LYS A 466 -21.36 6.17 13.84
N LEU A 467 -20.54 6.72 14.74
CA LEU A 467 -20.96 7.76 15.68
C LEU A 467 -21.45 9.02 14.96
N LEU A 468 -20.70 9.47 13.97
CA LEU A 468 -21.07 10.64 13.19
C LEU A 468 -22.34 10.40 12.37
N ALA A 469 -22.48 9.22 11.76
CA ALA A 469 -23.69 8.85 11.02
C ALA A 469 -24.93 8.87 11.89
N GLN A 470 -24.85 8.44 13.15
CA GLN A 470 -25.95 8.53 14.13
C GLN A 470 -26.34 9.99 14.42
N LYS A 471 -25.37 10.89 14.57
CA LYS A 471 -25.65 12.33 14.80
C LYS A 471 -26.21 13.02 13.54
N LEU A 472 -25.99 12.46 12.35
CA LEU A 472 -26.50 12.96 11.06
C LEU A 472 -27.78 12.25 10.59
N GLU A 473 -28.56 11.63 11.51
CA GLU A 473 -29.79 10.87 11.20
C GLU A 473 -30.80 11.66 10.35
N SER A 474 -30.87 12.99 10.51
CA SER A 474 -31.75 13.86 9.74
C SER A 474 -31.51 13.85 8.23
N ILE A 475 -30.32 13.43 7.80
CA ILE A 475 -29.91 13.35 6.39
C ILE A 475 -29.40 11.95 6.03
N LYS A 476 -29.80 10.93 6.77
CA LYS A 476 -29.31 9.54 6.59
C LYS A 476 -29.42 9.01 5.17
N ASP A 477 -30.46 9.38 4.45
CA ASP A 477 -30.71 8.91 3.08
C ASP A 477 -29.64 9.40 2.08
N LYS A 478 -28.82 10.36 2.48
CA LYS A 478 -27.71 10.90 1.68
C LYS A 478 -26.34 10.37 2.11
N LEU A 479 -26.30 9.57 3.19
CA LEU A 479 -25.04 9.09 3.76
C LEU A 479 -24.55 7.82 3.05
N ILE A 480 -23.28 7.83 2.69
CA ILE A 480 -22.52 6.66 2.27
C ILE A 480 -21.42 6.45 3.30
N LEU A 481 -21.40 5.27 3.92
CA LEU A 481 -20.49 4.97 5.02
C LEU A 481 -19.35 4.07 4.56
N ALA A 482 -18.14 4.46 4.92
CA ALA A 482 -17.00 3.55 4.82
C ALA A 482 -17.10 2.48 5.89
N GLU A 483 -17.00 1.22 5.50
CA GLU A 483 -17.09 0.06 6.38
C GLU A 483 -15.76 -0.69 6.43
N GLN A 484 -15.44 -1.24 7.59
CA GLN A 484 -14.23 -2.04 7.74
C GLN A 484 -14.33 -3.32 6.89
N GLY A 485 -13.29 -3.58 6.10
CA GLY A 485 -13.24 -4.74 5.20
C GLY A 485 -13.86 -4.53 3.83
N ARG A 486 -14.66 -3.47 3.63
CA ARG A 486 -15.21 -3.14 2.32
C ARG A 486 -14.16 -2.47 1.42
N SER A 487 -14.20 -2.79 0.14
CA SER A 487 -13.30 -2.18 -0.83
C SER A 487 -13.51 -0.66 -0.90
N VAL A 488 -12.41 0.08 -0.73
CA VAL A 488 -12.41 1.54 -0.91
C VAL A 488 -12.93 1.92 -2.30
N GLN A 489 -12.57 1.15 -3.32
CA GLN A 489 -12.96 1.42 -4.70
C GLN A 489 -14.48 1.26 -4.90
N ASN A 490 -15.10 0.21 -4.35
CA ASN A 490 -16.55 0.00 -4.45
C ASN A 490 -17.34 1.11 -3.75
N VAL A 491 -16.89 1.55 -2.58
CA VAL A 491 -17.52 2.66 -1.85
C VAL A 491 -17.42 3.95 -2.67
N ILE A 492 -16.27 4.22 -3.28
CA ILE A 492 -16.06 5.39 -4.12
C ILE A 492 -16.87 5.33 -5.41
N GLU A 493 -16.98 4.18 -6.06
CA GLU A 493 -17.83 4.02 -7.25
C GLU A 493 -19.30 4.25 -6.93
N ASN A 494 -19.76 3.76 -5.77
CA ASN A 494 -21.10 4.05 -5.27
C ASN A 494 -21.28 5.56 -5.06
N PHE A 495 -20.34 6.23 -4.38
CA PHE A 495 -20.37 7.68 -4.19
C PHE A 495 -20.38 8.46 -5.50
N LYS A 496 -19.60 8.03 -6.51
CA LYS A 496 -19.61 8.64 -7.85
C LYS A 496 -20.97 8.52 -8.56
N LYS A 497 -21.65 7.40 -8.36
CA LYS A 497 -22.95 7.12 -9.03
C LYS A 497 -24.12 7.82 -8.34
N SER A 498 -24.15 7.80 -7.02
CA SER A 498 -25.30 8.29 -6.25
C SER A 498 -25.14 9.74 -5.78
N GLY A 499 -23.90 10.23 -5.69
CA GLY A 499 -23.63 11.49 -5.01
C GLY A 499 -23.90 11.42 -3.50
N GLY A 500 -24.00 12.57 -2.83
CA GLY A 500 -24.36 12.67 -1.43
C GLY A 500 -23.17 12.95 -0.50
N ILE A 501 -23.15 12.30 0.66
CA ILE A 501 -22.17 12.52 1.72
C ILE A 501 -21.45 11.21 2.04
N LEU A 502 -20.17 11.15 1.72
CA LEU A 502 -19.30 10.04 2.07
C LEU A 502 -18.61 10.31 3.41
N ILE A 503 -18.92 9.49 4.44
CA ILE A 503 -18.18 9.50 5.71
C ILE A 503 -17.13 8.41 5.65
N ALA A 504 -15.84 8.79 5.72
CA ALA A 504 -14.72 7.92 5.43
C ALA A 504 -13.51 8.15 6.35
N THR A 505 -12.63 7.16 6.41
CA THR A 505 -11.37 7.25 7.16
C THR A 505 -10.23 7.79 6.28
N ARG A 506 -9.07 8.04 6.88
CA ARG A 506 -7.87 8.55 6.19
C ARG A 506 -7.47 7.75 4.93
N ASN A 507 -7.77 6.46 4.87
CA ASN A 507 -7.43 5.61 3.71
C ASN A 507 -8.11 6.09 2.42
N TYR A 508 -9.22 6.81 2.55
CA TYR A 508 -9.93 7.44 1.43
C TYR A 508 -9.30 8.76 0.98
N ALA A 509 -8.32 9.28 1.70
CA ALA A 509 -7.53 10.44 1.28
C ALA A 509 -6.49 10.08 0.19
N THR A 510 -6.13 8.80 0.05
CA THR A 510 -5.06 8.33 -0.85
C THR A 510 -5.60 7.39 -1.92
N GLY A 511 -4.93 7.30 -3.08
CA GLY A 511 -5.22 6.28 -4.10
C GLY A 511 -6.55 6.38 -4.86
N ILE A 512 -7.36 7.44 -4.67
CA ILE A 512 -8.70 7.58 -5.23
C ILE A 512 -8.73 8.66 -6.30
N ASN A 513 -9.47 8.42 -7.37
CA ASN A 513 -9.70 9.41 -8.42
C ASN A 513 -11.14 9.97 -8.35
N LEU A 514 -11.30 11.15 -7.75
CA LEU A 514 -12.54 11.92 -7.75
C LEU A 514 -12.32 13.17 -8.63
N LYS A 515 -12.99 13.30 -9.75
CA LYS A 515 -12.85 14.42 -10.70
C LYS A 515 -14.14 15.24 -10.77
N GLY A 516 -14.00 16.56 -10.96
CA GLY A 516 -15.11 17.47 -11.23
C GLY A 516 -16.11 17.54 -10.08
N GLU A 517 -17.37 17.60 -10.42
CA GLU A 517 -18.49 17.69 -9.46
C GLU A 517 -18.62 16.45 -8.53
N THR A 518 -17.71 15.48 -8.67
CA THR A 518 -17.72 14.28 -7.80
C THR A 518 -17.40 14.62 -6.35
N LEU A 519 -16.66 15.70 -6.08
CA LEU A 519 -16.34 16.15 -4.73
C LEU A 519 -16.24 17.69 -4.71
N GLU A 520 -17.12 18.35 -3.97
CA GLU A 520 -17.18 19.80 -3.87
C GLU A 520 -17.04 20.32 -2.43
N ARG A 521 -17.21 19.46 -1.43
CA ARG A 521 -17.06 19.80 0.00
C ARG A 521 -16.20 18.75 0.69
N LEU A 522 -15.22 19.22 1.45
CA LEU A 522 -14.34 18.35 2.24
C LEU A 522 -14.35 18.81 3.70
N PHE A 523 -14.88 17.98 4.59
CA PHE A 523 -14.80 18.18 6.03
C PHE A 523 -13.72 17.29 6.62
N ILE A 524 -12.81 17.87 7.38
CA ILE A 524 -11.77 17.16 8.12
C ILE A 524 -12.07 17.32 9.61
N THR A 525 -12.75 16.33 10.18
CA THR A 525 -13.14 16.34 11.59
C THR A 525 -11.99 15.98 12.50
N LYS A 526 -10.96 15.31 11.95
CA LYS A 526 -9.76 14.91 12.66
C LYS A 526 -8.57 14.98 11.73
N LEU A 527 -7.48 15.59 12.19
CA LEU A 527 -6.23 15.58 11.46
C LEU A 527 -5.81 14.13 11.16
N PRO A 528 -5.48 13.80 9.90
CA PRO A 528 -5.34 12.41 9.44
C PRO A 528 -4.02 11.77 9.89
N TYR A 529 -3.77 11.74 11.19
CA TYR A 529 -2.64 11.02 11.75
C TYR A 529 -2.72 9.53 11.42
N PRO A 530 -1.58 8.85 11.26
CA PRO A 530 -1.57 7.39 11.17
C PRO A 530 -2.21 6.75 12.41
N VAL A 531 -2.71 5.52 12.27
CA VAL A 531 -3.21 4.77 13.44
C VAL A 531 -2.03 4.49 14.35
N TYR A 532 -2.01 5.14 15.53
CA TYR A 532 -0.93 5.05 16.51
C TYR A 532 -0.66 3.62 16.99
N GLN A 533 -1.69 2.80 17.06
CA GLN A 533 -1.60 1.41 17.51
C GLN A 533 -0.90 0.48 16.52
N THR A 534 -0.55 0.97 15.32
CA THR A 534 0.30 0.14 14.45
C THR A 534 1.68 0.00 15.09
N LYS A 535 2.18 -1.20 15.02
CA LYS A 535 3.42 -1.63 15.69
C LYS A 535 4.63 -0.78 15.32
N LYS A 536 4.69 -0.30 14.09
CA LYS A 536 5.70 0.66 13.61
C LYS A 536 5.81 1.88 14.52
N TRP A 537 4.68 2.54 14.78
CA TRP A 537 4.67 3.79 15.55
C TRP A 537 4.98 3.58 17.02
N ALA A 538 4.51 2.47 17.60
CA ALA A 538 4.82 2.08 18.96
C ALA A 538 6.33 1.85 19.15
N ILE A 539 6.96 1.12 18.23
CA ILE A 539 8.40 0.85 18.24
C ILE A 539 9.20 2.14 18.07
N LEU A 540 8.83 2.99 17.10
CA LEU A 540 9.50 4.26 16.86
C LEU A 540 9.44 5.18 18.07
N LYS A 541 8.29 5.27 18.74
CA LYS A 541 8.12 6.08 19.94
C LYS A 541 9.01 5.59 21.09
N GLU A 542 9.06 4.30 21.30
CA GLU A 542 9.88 3.70 22.35
C GLU A 542 11.38 3.87 22.10
N LYS A 543 11.81 3.79 20.84
CA LYS A 543 13.22 3.93 20.44
C LYS A 543 13.69 5.38 20.44
N ASN A 544 12.90 6.29 19.95
CA ASN A 544 13.25 7.70 19.81
C ASN A 544 11.99 8.57 19.70
N ASP A 545 11.54 9.13 20.84
CA ASP A 545 10.32 9.94 20.90
C ASP A 545 10.36 11.15 19.95
N ARG A 546 11.52 11.83 19.84
CA ARG A 546 11.66 13.00 18.94
C ARG A 546 11.53 12.60 17.47
N PHE A 547 12.14 11.50 17.07
CA PHE A 547 12.08 10.99 15.70
C PHE A 547 10.69 10.45 15.39
N PHE A 548 10.03 9.79 16.36
CA PHE A 548 8.65 9.37 16.26
C PHE A 548 7.72 10.55 15.94
N TRP A 549 7.76 11.61 16.75
CA TRP A 549 6.89 12.77 16.51
C TRP A 549 7.15 13.45 15.18
N PHE A 550 8.39 13.49 14.75
CA PHE A 550 8.76 14.01 13.45
C PHE A 550 8.11 13.20 12.32
N GLU A 551 8.35 11.89 12.25
CA GLU A 551 7.81 11.00 11.20
C GLU A 551 6.28 10.89 11.25
N TYR A 552 5.71 10.79 12.45
CA TYR A 552 4.27 10.68 12.67
C TYR A 552 3.52 11.93 12.20
N THR A 553 4.10 13.11 12.45
CA THR A 553 3.56 14.39 12.00
C THR A 553 3.71 14.56 10.48
N ASN A 554 4.83 14.15 9.92
CA ASN A 554 5.05 14.21 8.46
C ASN A 554 4.05 13.36 7.70
N GLU A 555 3.78 12.15 8.18
CA GLU A 555 2.77 11.26 7.59
C GLU A 555 1.37 11.90 7.61
N MET A 556 1.04 12.58 8.71
CA MET A 556 -0.20 13.34 8.82
C MET A 556 -0.26 14.49 7.79
N VAL A 557 0.81 15.27 7.66
CA VAL A 557 0.87 16.40 6.70
C VAL A 557 0.74 15.89 5.26
N ILE A 558 1.41 14.80 4.91
CA ILE A 558 1.31 14.18 3.57
C ILE A 558 -0.14 13.75 3.29
N THR A 559 -0.75 13.02 4.24
CA THR A 559 -2.14 12.55 4.09
C THR A 559 -3.13 13.71 3.99
N PHE A 560 -2.93 14.77 4.79
CA PHE A 560 -3.73 15.99 4.73
C PHE A 560 -3.66 16.64 3.34
N ARG A 561 -2.47 16.80 2.79
CA ARG A 561 -2.27 17.34 1.43
C ARG A 561 -2.93 16.47 0.36
N GLN A 562 -2.80 15.17 0.47
CA GLN A 562 -3.44 14.23 -0.45
C GLN A 562 -4.97 14.34 -0.39
N ALA A 563 -5.54 14.49 0.81
CA ALA A 563 -6.99 14.68 0.98
C ALA A 563 -7.48 15.96 0.29
N ILE A 564 -6.82 17.08 0.55
CA ILE A 564 -7.17 18.38 -0.07
C ILE A 564 -6.99 18.32 -1.58
N GLY A 565 -5.92 17.69 -2.06
CA GLY A 565 -5.69 17.51 -3.49
C GLY A 565 -6.73 16.63 -4.20
N ARG A 566 -7.72 16.07 -3.48
CA ARG A 566 -8.88 15.40 -4.10
C ARG A 566 -9.99 16.37 -4.50
N LEU A 567 -10.07 17.51 -3.83
CA LEU A 567 -11.14 18.47 -4.05
C LEU A 567 -10.96 19.24 -5.37
N ILE A 568 -9.75 19.73 -5.66
CA ILE A 568 -9.47 20.54 -6.85
C ILE A 568 -8.49 19.79 -7.75
N ARG A 569 -8.93 19.43 -8.96
CA ARG A 569 -8.17 18.63 -9.93
C ARG A 569 -8.17 19.19 -11.35
N SER A 570 -9.07 20.15 -11.63
CA SER A 570 -9.13 20.84 -12.92
C SER A 570 -9.31 22.34 -12.70
N PRO A 571 -9.06 23.16 -13.71
CA PRO A 571 -9.32 24.61 -13.64
C PRO A 571 -10.79 24.97 -13.43
N GLU A 572 -11.69 24.05 -13.74
CA GLU A 572 -13.15 24.21 -13.63
C GLU A 572 -13.68 23.79 -12.26
N ASP A 573 -12.92 23.02 -11.50
CA ASP A 573 -13.36 22.54 -10.18
C ASP A 573 -13.44 23.69 -9.19
N THR A 574 -14.45 23.62 -8.32
CA THR A 574 -14.64 24.56 -7.20
C THR A 574 -14.91 23.77 -5.94
N GLY A 575 -14.58 24.32 -4.78
CA GLY A 575 -14.83 23.59 -3.55
C GLY A 575 -14.67 24.37 -2.26
N LYS A 576 -15.07 23.74 -1.15
CA LYS A 576 -14.89 24.25 0.21
C LYS A 576 -14.25 23.20 1.11
N ILE A 577 -13.30 23.65 1.92
CA ILE A 577 -12.58 22.84 2.88
C ILE A 577 -12.91 23.33 4.29
N PHE A 578 -13.36 22.42 5.15
CA PHE A 578 -13.67 22.72 6.54
C PHE A 578 -12.77 21.89 7.44
N LEU A 579 -11.85 22.54 8.14
CA LEU A 579 -11.01 21.90 9.15
C LEU A 579 -11.64 22.11 10.52
N LEU A 580 -12.28 21.06 11.05
CA LEU A 580 -13.06 21.10 12.30
C LEU A 580 -12.29 20.58 13.52
N ASP A 581 -11.09 20.00 13.34
CA ASP A 581 -10.28 19.48 14.45
C ASP A 581 -9.65 20.59 15.28
N GLY A 582 -10.18 20.84 16.48
CA GLY A 582 -9.64 21.81 17.41
C GLY A 582 -8.18 21.55 17.84
N LYS A 583 -7.65 20.34 17.64
CA LYS A 583 -6.23 20.03 17.84
C LYS A 583 -5.32 20.84 16.94
N PHE A 584 -5.83 21.31 15.79
CA PHE A 584 -5.07 22.21 14.92
C PHE A 584 -4.53 23.42 15.69
N ASN A 585 -5.35 24.02 16.58
CA ASN A 585 -4.98 25.21 17.34
C ASN A 585 -3.84 24.98 18.34
N SER A 586 -3.64 23.74 18.79
CA SER A 586 -2.58 23.32 19.70
C SER A 586 -1.33 22.74 19.02
N LEU A 587 -1.32 22.65 17.69
CA LEU A 587 -0.13 22.16 16.98
C LEU A 587 1.07 23.11 17.14
N PRO A 588 2.30 22.58 17.08
CA PRO A 588 3.50 23.40 16.96
C PRO A 588 3.42 24.32 15.73
N GLU A 589 3.91 25.55 15.85
CA GLU A 589 3.85 26.56 14.79
C GLU A 589 4.44 26.08 13.45
N VAL A 590 5.53 25.32 13.51
CA VAL A 590 6.13 24.71 12.31
C VAL A 590 5.13 23.79 11.58
N THR A 591 4.39 22.99 12.33
CA THR A 591 3.39 22.08 11.76
C THR A 591 2.19 22.84 11.19
N LYS A 592 1.70 23.86 11.92
CA LYS A 592 0.63 24.75 11.41
C LYS A 592 1.05 25.41 10.10
N LYS A 593 2.26 25.99 10.06
CA LYS A 593 2.80 26.62 8.85
C LYS A 593 2.81 25.65 7.66
N ARG A 594 3.20 24.39 7.87
CA ARG A 594 3.19 23.35 6.82
C ARG A 594 1.80 23.07 6.26
N LEU A 595 0.78 23.04 7.11
CA LEU A 595 -0.60 22.82 6.69
C LEU A 595 -1.18 24.07 6.00
N ILE A 596 -0.99 25.25 6.60
CA ILE A 596 -1.51 26.53 6.06
C ILE A 596 -0.87 26.86 4.71
N CYS A 597 0.44 26.78 4.57
CA CYS A 597 1.12 27.04 3.31
C CYS A 597 0.57 26.19 2.15
N PHE A 598 0.13 24.97 2.44
CA PHE A 598 -0.47 24.14 1.39
C PHE A 598 -1.92 24.55 1.11
N LEU A 599 -2.71 24.85 2.14
CA LEU A 599 -4.08 25.38 1.96
C LEU A 599 -4.07 26.64 1.10
N GLU A 600 -3.18 27.58 1.41
CA GLU A 600 -3.06 28.86 0.68
C GLU A 600 -2.59 28.71 -0.77
N LYS A 601 -1.96 27.57 -1.12
CA LYS A 601 -1.62 27.26 -2.52
C LYS A 601 -2.84 26.80 -3.34
N VAL A 602 -3.88 26.29 -2.70
CA VAL A 602 -5.01 25.63 -3.37
C VAL A 602 -6.36 26.23 -3.04
N ALA A 603 -6.46 27.11 -2.02
CA ALA A 603 -7.71 27.71 -1.57
C ALA A 603 -7.49 29.07 -0.92
N VAL A 604 -8.50 29.91 -0.91
CA VAL A 604 -8.54 31.21 -0.24
C VAL A 604 -9.21 31.05 1.13
N LYS A 605 -8.67 31.67 2.16
CA LYS A 605 -9.27 31.67 3.50
C LYS A 605 -10.58 32.45 3.50
N GLU A 606 -11.67 31.84 4.04
CA GLU A 606 -12.95 32.51 4.30
C GLU A 606 -12.86 33.51 5.43
#